data_4e2c8f1883b6eacd76d415091fa0e388
#
_entry.id   4e2c8f1883b6eacd76d415091fa0e388
#
_cell.length_a   1.000
_cell.length_b   1.000
_cell.length_c   1.000
_cell.angle_alpha   90.00
_cell.angle_beta   90.00
_cell.angle_gamma   90.00
#
_symmetry.space_group_name_H-M   'P 1'
#
loop_
_entity.id
_entity.type
_entity.pdbx_description
1 polymer ?
#
loop_
_entity_poly.entity_id
_entity_poly.type
_entity_poly.pdbx_seq_one_letter_code
_entity_poly.pdbx_strand_id
1 'polypeptide(L)'
;MSKEYKAIRAIVSGGGTGGHIFPAISIADKLKELNPDTEILFVGADGKMEMEKVPAAGYKIVGLPVVGLQRQLNLRNILNDLKAPFKLLASLRAAKKVVKEFKPDVVVGVGGYASAPLLWAATGMKIPAVIQEQNGFAGLTNKMLGSRVQSICVAYEGMEKFFPEGKIVMSGNPIRKDVSKPSTPEQKAQAMEFYGLNPQKKHLFVVGGSLGSGTLNRAMMHWIQDGCPGGEDLEVIWQCGKYYKASTDEFMAAHPDVKGIRHFDFIQRMDLAYAAADVVISRSGASTVSELCAMGKPTVFVPSPNVAEDHQTHNAMALVRKEAALLVKDSEAIDELLPTAIGLLGSPLKLASLSKNAEAMALRNAAQVICDEIYKLV
;
A
#
# COMPACT_ATOMS: atom_id res chain seq x y z
N MET A 1 7.29 21.01 26.09
CA MET A 1 7.57 19.75 26.82
C MET A 1 7.55 18.62 25.83
N SER A 2 8.63 17.88 25.68
CA SER A 2 8.64 16.65 24.88
C SER A 2 7.69 15.65 25.54
N LYS A 3 6.76 15.10 24.76
CA LYS A 3 5.83 14.08 25.24
C LYS A 3 6.65 12.83 25.59
N GLU A 4 6.65 12.42 26.84
CA GLU A 4 7.36 11.23 27.30
C GLU A 4 6.47 10.00 27.01
N TYR A 5 6.99 9.08 26.19
CA TYR A 5 6.30 7.83 25.84
C TYR A 5 6.83 6.70 26.71
N LYS A 6 5.99 6.10 27.53
CA LYS A 6 6.37 4.94 28.35
C LYS A 6 6.56 3.68 27.51
N ALA A 7 7.36 2.73 28.00
CA ALA A 7 7.42 1.39 27.40
C ALA A 7 6.07 0.67 27.52
N ILE A 8 5.61 0.04 26.46
CA ILE A 8 4.35 -0.71 26.39
C ILE A 8 4.56 -2.08 25.77
N ARG A 9 3.58 -2.95 25.99
CA ARG A 9 3.48 -4.25 25.32
C ARG A 9 2.37 -4.19 24.28
N ALA A 10 2.73 -4.22 23.00
CA ALA A 10 1.78 -4.10 21.90
C ALA A 10 1.72 -5.37 21.04
N ILE A 11 0.52 -5.85 20.74
CA ILE A 11 0.33 -6.84 19.66
C ILE A 11 -0.11 -6.10 18.40
N VAL A 12 0.59 -6.32 17.30
CA VAL A 12 0.26 -5.75 15.99
C VAL A 12 -0.16 -6.86 15.03
N SER A 13 -1.26 -6.68 14.32
CA SER A 13 -1.75 -7.65 13.34
C SER A 13 -2.08 -6.99 12.02
N GLY A 14 -1.47 -7.49 10.97
CA GLY A 14 -1.72 -7.09 9.58
C GLY A 14 -1.12 -8.12 8.65
N GLY A 15 -1.88 -8.58 7.66
CA GLY A 15 -1.39 -9.65 6.81
C GLY A 15 -2.21 -9.89 5.55
N GLY A 16 -1.82 -10.93 4.82
CA GLY A 16 -2.41 -11.35 3.56
C GLY A 16 -1.87 -10.60 2.34
N THR A 17 -1.52 -9.32 2.47
CA THR A 17 -0.93 -8.51 1.38
C THR A 17 0.07 -7.50 1.93
N GLY A 18 0.97 -7.01 1.07
CA GLY A 18 1.92 -5.94 1.43
C GLY A 18 1.22 -4.68 1.93
N GLY A 19 0.01 -4.38 1.43
CA GLY A 19 -0.79 -3.23 1.85
C GLY A 19 -1.20 -3.22 3.33
N HIS A 20 -1.23 -4.38 3.98
CA HIS A 20 -1.46 -4.50 5.43
C HIS A 20 -0.15 -4.71 6.21
N ILE A 21 0.79 -5.47 5.63
CA ILE A 21 2.04 -5.84 6.32
C ILE A 21 2.94 -4.62 6.53
N PHE A 22 3.19 -3.82 5.50
CA PHE A 22 4.10 -2.69 5.60
C PHE A 22 3.59 -1.55 6.50
N PRO A 23 2.31 -1.15 6.47
CA PRO A 23 1.77 -0.24 7.48
C PRO A 23 1.88 -0.77 8.91
N ALA A 24 1.65 -2.08 9.13
CA ALA A 24 1.82 -2.70 10.44
C ALA A 24 3.27 -2.61 10.94
N ILE A 25 4.25 -2.89 10.07
CA ILE A 25 5.68 -2.75 10.38
C ILE A 25 6.01 -1.27 10.66
N SER A 26 5.53 -0.33 9.85
CA SER A 26 5.77 1.11 10.06
C SER A 26 5.23 1.62 11.39
N ILE A 27 4.08 1.11 11.85
CA ILE A 27 3.53 1.43 13.19
C ILE A 27 4.44 0.84 14.28
N ALA A 28 4.88 -0.40 14.12
CA ALA A 28 5.78 -1.06 15.06
C ALA A 28 7.14 -0.35 15.17
N ASP A 29 7.73 0.03 14.03
CA ASP A 29 8.98 0.79 13.97
C ASP A 29 8.83 2.13 14.69
N LYS A 30 7.70 2.81 14.50
CA LYS A 30 7.43 4.09 15.17
C LYS A 30 7.26 3.94 16.68
N LEU A 31 6.57 2.90 17.14
CA LEU A 31 6.47 2.59 18.58
C LEU A 31 7.85 2.35 19.19
N LYS A 32 8.73 1.62 18.50
CA LYS A 32 10.12 1.39 18.92
C LYS A 32 10.98 2.66 18.87
N GLU A 33 10.75 3.55 17.90
CA GLU A 33 11.42 4.85 17.81
C GLU A 33 11.03 5.76 19.01
N LEU A 34 9.75 5.73 19.40
CA LEU A 34 9.24 6.51 20.52
C LEU A 34 9.73 5.99 21.88
N ASN A 35 9.81 4.69 22.05
CA ASN A 35 10.42 4.04 23.21
C ASN A 35 11.04 2.68 22.82
N PRO A 36 12.38 2.56 22.84
CA PRO A 36 13.08 1.31 22.45
C PRO A 36 12.75 0.10 23.34
N ASP A 37 12.30 0.31 24.57
CA ASP A 37 11.94 -0.76 25.50
C ASP A 37 10.53 -1.32 25.26
N THR A 38 9.75 -0.72 24.36
CA THR A 38 8.44 -1.24 23.96
C THR A 38 8.56 -2.66 23.40
N GLU A 39 7.80 -3.61 23.94
CA GLU A 39 7.74 -4.98 23.46
C GLU A 39 6.67 -5.13 22.38
N ILE A 40 7.05 -5.67 21.23
CA ILE A 40 6.13 -5.87 20.09
C ILE A 40 6.07 -7.33 19.71
N LEU A 41 4.86 -7.86 19.61
CA LEU A 41 4.57 -9.16 19.04
C LEU A 41 3.63 -9.01 17.83
N PHE A 42 4.01 -9.58 16.70
CA PHE A 42 3.09 -9.68 15.57
C PHE A 42 2.23 -10.92 15.65
N VAL A 43 1.01 -10.81 15.12
CA VAL A 43 0.11 -11.93 14.90
C VAL A 43 -0.36 -11.92 13.43
N GLY A 44 -0.11 -13.01 12.74
CA GLY A 44 -0.43 -13.20 11.31
C GLY A 44 -1.20 -14.48 11.05
N ALA A 45 -1.48 -14.78 9.79
CA ALA A 45 -2.07 -16.04 9.34
C ALA A 45 -0.98 -17.05 8.97
N ASP A 46 -1.09 -18.27 9.44
CA ASP A 46 -0.14 -19.34 9.11
C ASP A 46 0.05 -19.50 7.60
N GLY A 47 1.32 -19.64 7.19
CA GLY A 47 1.69 -19.89 5.80
C GLY A 47 1.43 -18.71 4.84
N LYS A 48 1.24 -17.49 5.35
CA LYS A 48 1.06 -16.28 4.55
C LYS A 48 2.33 -15.42 4.54
N MET A 49 2.33 -14.43 3.66
CA MET A 49 3.48 -13.55 3.39
C MET A 49 4.04 -12.88 4.66
N GLU A 50 3.18 -12.53 5.60
CA GLU A 50 3.59 -11.93 6.87
C GLU A 50 4.53 -12.81 7.70
N MET A 51 4.40 -14.15 7.59
CA MET A 51 5.27 -15.08 8.32
C MET A 51 6.73 -15.04 7.84
N GLU A 52 6.99 -14.45 6.66
CA GLU A 52 8.32 -14.22 6.12
C GLU A 52 8.75 -12.75 6.29
N LYS A 53 7.87 -11.81 5.95
CA LYS A 53 8.20 -10.38 5.88
C LYS A 53 8.39 -9.74 7.26
N VAL A 54 7.62 -10.14 8.25
CA VAL A 54 7.70 -9.60 9.61
C VAL A 54 9.01 -10.03 10.31
N PRO A 55 9.44 -11.31 10.29
CA PRO A 55 10.77 -11.69 10.79
C PRO A 55 11.91 -11.01 10.04
N ALA A 56 11.80 -10.83 8.72
CA ALA A 56 12.80 -10.10 7.94
C ALA A 56 12.93 -8.61 8.37
N ALA A 57 11.88 -8.03 8.96
CA ALA A 57 11.90 -6.70 9.57
C ALA A 57 12.35 -6.71 11.04
N GLY A 58 12.77 -7.85 11.60
CA GLY A 58 13.32 -7.97 12.95
C GLY A 58 12.27 -8.19 14.06
N TYR A 59 11.01 -8.50 13.72
CA TYR A 59 9.96 -8.70 14.71
C TYR A 59 9.60 -10.17 14.88
N LYS A 60 9.22 -10.53 16.11
CA LYS A 60 8.63 -11.85 16.41
C LYS A 60 7.19 -11.91 15.89
N ILE A 61 6.79 -13.04 15.32
CA ILE A 61 5.43 -13.27 14.85
C ILE A 61 4.89 -14.63 15.30
N VAL A 62 3.60 -14.67 15.60
CA VAL A 62 2.85 -15.90 15.86
C VAL A 62 1.79 -16.05 14.78
N GLY A 63 1.73 -17.21 14.16
CA GLY A 63 0.71 -17.57 13.18
C GLY A 63 -0.58 -18.05 13.85
N LEU A 64 -1.72 -17.65 13.30
CA LEU A 64 -3.02 -18.19 13.65
C LEU A 64 -3.55 -19.10 12.52
N PRO A 65 -4.26 -20.18 12.86
CA PRO A 65 -4.87 -21.08 11.88
C PRO A 65 -6.12 -20.44 11.24
N VAL A 66 -5.94 -19.36 10.48
CA VAL A 66 -7.03 -18.65 9.81
C VAL A 66 -7.14 -19.07 8.35
N VAL A 67 -8.37 -19.16 7.87
CA VAL A 67 -8.69 -19.41 6.47
C VAL A 67 -9.38 -18.18 5.91
N GLY A 68 -8.83 -17.65 4.81
CA GLY A 68 -9.51 -16.63 4.04
C GLY A 68 -10.80 -17.20 3.43
N LEU A 69 -11.89 -16.44 3.47
CA LEU A 69 -13.11 -16.76 2.74
C LEU A 69 -12.78 -16.83 1.25
N GLN A 70 -12.94 -18.02 0.66
CA GLN A 70 -12.71 -18.23 -0.77
C GLN A 70 -13.96 -17.78 -1.53
N ARG A 71 -13.78 -16.89 -2.52
CA ARG A 71 -14.88 -16.30 -3.30
C ARG A 71 -15.39 -17.18 -4.45
N GLN A 72 -14.68 -18.29 -4.76
CA GLN A 72 -15.08 -19.18 -5.85
C GLN A 72 -15.89 -20.36 -5.32
N LEU A 73 -17.10 -20.52 -5.82
CA LEU A 73 -17.99 -21.66 -5.55
C LEU A 73 -17.53 -22.89 -6.36
N ASN A 74 -16.72 -23.74 -5.74
CA ASN A 74 -16.44 -25.09 -6.24
C ASN A 74 -16.60 -26.12 -5.09
N LEU A 75 -16.76 -27.40 -5.43
CA LEU A 75 -17.01 -28.48 -4.44
C LEU A 75 -15.96 -28.56 -3.32
N ARG A 76 -14.71 -28.21 -3.62
CA ARG A 76 -13.61 -28.18 -2.64
C ARG A 76 -13.76 -27.00 -1.65
N ASN A 77 -14.32 -25.89 -2.11
CA ASN A 77 -14.61 -24.72 -1.29
C ASN A 77 -15.80 -24.93 -0.38
N ILE A 78 -16.84 -25.62 -0.85
CA ILE A 78 -18.02 -26.00 -0.04
C ILE A 78 -17.61 -26.88 1.15
N LEU A 79 -16.73 -27.87 0.94
CA LEU A 79 -16.18 -28.69 2.03
C LEU A 79 -15.29 -27.90 3.01
N ASN A 80 -14.59 -26.86 2.51
CA ASN A 80 -13.83 -25.95 3.35
C ASN A 80 -14.73 -25.00 4.13
N ASP A 81 -15.84 -24.56 3.56
CA ASP A 81 -16.83 -23.70 4.21
C ASP A 81 -17.58 -24.42 5.33
N LEU A 82 -17.84 -25.73 5.22
CA LEU A 82 -18.38 -26.56 6.31
C LEU A 82 -17.42 -26.64 7.51
N LYS A 83 -16.11 -26.51 7.30
CA LYS A 83 -15.08 -26.49 8.35
C LYS A 83 -14.80 -25.07 8.88
N ALA A 84 -15.32 -24.03 8.23
CA ALA A 84 -15.05 -22.62 8.57
C ALA A 84 -15.43 -22.29 10.04
N PRO A 85 -16.58 -22.72 10.60
CA PRO A 85 -16.92 -22.45 12.01
C PRO A 85 -15.91 -23.06 12.99
N PHE A 86 -15.47 -24.28 12.74
CA PHE A 86 -14.48 -24.96 13.60
C PHE A 86 -13.10 -24.26 13.53
N LYS A 87 -12.69 -23.83 12.33
CA LYS A 87 -11.45 -23.10 12.13
C LYS A 87 -11.51 -21.69 12.75
N LEU A 88 -12.66 -21.02 12.66
CA LEU A 88 -12.87 -19.74 13.35
C LEU A 88 -12.76 -19.91 14.87
N LEU A 89 -13.39 -20.96 15.43
CA LEU A 89 -13.31 -21.24 16.86
C LEU A 89 -11.87 -21.58 17.29
N ALA A 90 -11.14 -22.34 16.47
CA ALA A 90 -9.73 -22.65 16.71
C ALA A 90 -8.88 -21.37 16.68
N SER A 91 -9.09 -20.49 15.69
CA SER A 91 -8.40 -19.20 15.58
C SER A 91 -8.69 -18.29 16.78
N LEU A 92 -9.95 -18.23 17.24
CA LEU A 92 -10.32 -17.45 18.42
C LEU A 92 -9.68 -18.00 19.71
N ARG A 93 -9.60 -19.33 19.85
CA ARG A 93 -8.91 -19.96 21.00
C ARG A 93 -7.40 -19.68 20.95
N ALA A 94 -6.78 -19.82 19.79
CA ALA A 94 -5.37 -19.52 19.58
C ALA A 94 -5.07 -18.04 19.86
N ALA A 95 -5.88 -17.13 19.34
CA ALA A 95 -5.77 -15.69 19.60
C ALA A 95 -5.90 -15.37 21.10
N LYS A 96 -6.91 -15.95 21.80
CA LYS A 96 -7.04 -15.80 23.26
C LYS A 96 -5.81 -16.29 24.01
N LYS A 97 -5.21 -17.42 23.59
CA LYS A 97 -3.98 -17.95 24.20
C LYS A 97 -2.83 -16.96 24.03
N VAL A 98 -2.58 -16.47 22.82
CA VAL A 98 -1.52 -15.48 22.55
C VAL A 98 -1.70 -14.22 23.41
N VAL A 99 -2.92 -13.67 23.46
CA VAL A 99 -3.22 -12.48 24.28
C VAL A 99 -2.97 -12.72 25.76
N LYS A 100 -3.37 -13.89 26.31
CA LYS A 100 -3.13 -14.24 27.71
C LYS A 100 -1.66 -14.43 28.05
N GLU A 101 -0.88 -15.02 27.16
CA GLU A 101 0.55 -15.29 27.36
C GLU A 101 1.39 -14.02 27.22
N PHE A 102 1.11 -13.21 26.20
CA PHE A 102 1.84 -11.98 25.96
C PHE A 102 1.43 -10.83 26.89
N LYS A 103 0.17 -10.79 27.38
CA LYS A 103 -0.39 -9.74 28.23
C LYS A 103 -0.16 -8.34 27.67
N PRO A 104 -0.71 -8.02 26.47
CA PRO A 104 -0.51 -6.72 25.87
C PRO A 104 -1.28 -5.63 26.61
N ASP A 105 -0.74 -4.40 26.62
CA ASP A 105 -1.42 -3.18 27.03
C ASP A 105 -2.39 -2.70 25.95
N VAL A 106 -2.09 -2.98 24.69
CA VAL A 106 -2.88 -2.57 23.52
C VAL A 106 -2.73 -3.55 22.36
N VAL A 107 -3.77 -3.65 21.53
CA VAL A 107 -3.74 -4.43 20.28
C VAL A 107 -4.05 -3.53 19.09
N VAL A 108 -3.25 -3.63 18.04
CA VAL A 108 -3.40 -2.84 16.80
C VAL A 108 -3.74 -3.75 15.64
N GLY A 109 -4.85 -3.51 14.97
CA GLY A 109 -5.28 -4.22 13.78
C GLY A 109 -5.14 -3.37 12.52
N VAL A 110 -4.38 -3.85 11.55
CA VAL A 110 -4.13 -3.13 10.28
C VAL A 110 -4.91 -3.79 9.12
N GLY A 111 -5.73 -4.79 9.43
CA GLY A 111 -6.49 -5.55 8.45
C GLY A 111 -5.88 -6.92 8.13
N GLY A 112 -6.57 -7.66 7.28
CA GLY A 112 -6.24 -9.05 6.97
C GLY A 112 -6.97 -10.05 7.88
N TYR A 113 -6.86 -11.33 7.51
CA TYR A 113 -7.67 -12.40 8.14
C TYR A 113 -7.31 -12.67 9.61
N ALA A 114 -6.04 -12.49 10.01
CA ALA A 114 -5.61 -12.73 11.38
C ALA A 114 -6.04 -11.64 12.35
N SER A 115 -6.26 -10.41 11.86
CA SER A 115 -6.69 -9.28 12.70
C SER A 115 -8.07 -9.52 13.33
N ALA A 116 -9.01 -10.18 12.61
CA ALA A 116 -10.37 -10.42 13.12
C ALA A 116 -10.38 -11.24 14.41
N PRO A 117 -9.87 -12.48 14.47
CA PRO A 117 -9.90 -13.28 15.69
C PRO A 117 -9.05 -12.66 16.81
N LEU A 118 -7.95 -11.99 16.48
CA LEU A 118 -7.09 -11.33 17.47
C LEU A 118 -7.83 -10.19 18.18
N LEU A 119 -8.36 -9.22 17.42
CA LEU A 119 -9.04 -8.07 18.01
C LEU A 119 -10.34 -8.47 18.70
N TRP A 120 -11.06 -9.47 18.17
CA TRP A 120 -12.23 -10.03 18.84
C TRP A 120 -11.88 -10.61 20.21
N ALA A 121 -10.79 -11.37 20.30
CA ALA A 121 -10.30 -11.93 21.56
C ALA A 121 -9.85 -10.82 22.53
N ALA A 122 -9.04 -9.87 22.07
CA ALA A 122 -8.50 -8.77 22.87
C ALA A 122 -9.62 -7.88 23.44
N THR A 123 -10.54 -7.42 22.58
CA THR A 123 -11.67 -6.58 23.01
C THR A 123 -12.63 -7.33 23.96
N GLY A 124 -12.84 -8.64 23.76
CA GLY A 124 -13.59 -9.48 24.68
C GLY A 124 -12.91 -9.67 26.05
N MET A 125 -11.61 -9.43 26.13
CA MET A 125 -10.82 -9.44 27.36
C MET A 125 -10.61 -8.03 27.94
N LYS A 126 -11.30 -7.03 27.39
CA LYS A 126 -11.22 -5.60 27.77
C LYS A 126 -9.84 -4.97 27.56
N ILE A 127 -9.04 -5.51 26.64
CA ILE A 127 -7.77 -4.92 26.23
C ILE A 127 -8.07 -3.85 25.19
N PRO A 128 -7.52 -2.63 25.33
CA PRO A 128 -7.69 -1.56 24.37
C PRO A 128 -7.23 -1.97 22.97
N ALA A 129 -7.94 -1.52 21.96
CA ALA A 129 -7.60 -1.84 20.57
C ALA A 129 -7.78 -0.64 19.64
N VAL A 130 -6.89 -0.55 18.67
CA VAL A 130 -6.89 0.44 17.59
C VAL A 130 -6.98 -0.29 16.25
N ILE A 131 -7.76 0.23 15.32
CA ILE A 131 -7.77 -0.20 13.92
C ILE A 131 -7.12 0.87 13.06
N GLN A 132 -6.34 0.46 12.06
CA GLN A 132 -5.92 1.31 10.95
C GLN A 132 -6.55 0.80 9.66
N GLU A 133 -7.26 1.68 8.94
CA GLU A 133 -7.86 1.40 7.62
C GLU A 133 -7.13 2.18 6.54
N GLN A 134 -6.59 1.47 5.57
CA GLN A 134 -5.72 2.03 4.54
C GLN A 134 -6.46 2.58 3.34
N ASN A 135 -7.67 2.09 3.07
CA ASN A 135 -8.38 2.32 1.82
C ASN A 135 -9.55 3.29 2.00
N GLY A 136 -9.95 3.93 0.91
CA GLY A 136 -11.16 4.78 0.87
C GLY A 136 -12.49 3.99 0.95
N PHE A 137 -12.40 2.66 1.02
CA PHE A 137 -13.51 1.75 1.30
C PHE A 137 -13.07 0.72 2.36
N ALA A 138 -13.79 0.67 3.47
CA ALA A 138 -13.38 -0.14 4.60
C ALA A 138 -13.47 -1.65 4.33
N GLY A 139 -12.41 -2.36 4.71
CA GLY A 139 -12.39 -3.82 4.65
C GLY A 139 -13.40 -4.46 5.61
N LEU A 140 -13.91 -5.65 5.25
CA LEU A 140 -14.93 -6.36 6.04
C LEU A 140 -14.51 -6.57 7.49
N THR A 141 -13.27 -6.97 7.73
CA THR A 141 -12.70 -7.17 9.08
C THR A 141 -12.81 -5.90 9.92
N ASN A 142 -12.38 -4.77 9.37
CA ASN A 142 -12.38 -3.48 10.08
C ASN A 142 -13.81 -2.99 10.33
N LYS A 143 -14.73 -3.16 9.36
CA LYS A 143 -16.17 -2.85 9.55
C LYS A 143 -16.78 -3.62 10.72
N MET A 144 -16.52 -4.94 10.80
CA MET A 144 -17.06 -5.79 11.88
C MET A 144 -16.52 -5.42 13.27
N LEU A 145 -15.30 -4.89 13.34
CA LEU A 145 -14.62 -4.58 14.60
C LEU A 145 -14.75 -3.13 15.01
N GLY A 146 -15.18 -2.22 14.13
CA GLY A 146 -15.22 -0.79 14.37
C GLY A 146 -16.00 -0.37 15.61
N SER A 147 -17.13 -1.03 15.91
CA SER A 147 -17.90 -0.76 17.16
C SER A 147 -17.19 -1.21 18.43
N ARG A 148 -16.26 -2.17 18.34
CA ARG A 148 -15.60 -2.84 19.48
C ARG A 148 -14.30 -2.17 19.91
N VAL A 149 -13.62 -1.47 19.00
CA VAL A 149 -12.34 -0.82 19.27
C VAL A 149 -12.53 0.60 19.82
N GLN A 150 -11.49 1.17 20.39
CA GLN A 150 -11.51 2.51 20.99
C GLN A 150 -11.22 3.60 19.97
N SER A 151 -10.29 3.36 19.02
CA SER A 151 -9.93 4.34 17.99
C SER A 151 -9.79 3.67 16.61
N ILE A 152 -10.14 4.40 15.55
CA ILE A 152 -10.10 3.95 14.16
C ILE A 152 -9.36 4.99 13.35
N CYS A 153 -8.10 4.70 13.07
CA CYS A 153 -7.23 5.54 12.26
C CYS A 153 -7.52 5.28 10.78
N VAL A 154 -7.89 6.31 10.03
CA VAL A 154 -8.27 6.19 8.62
C VAL A 154 -7.38 7.05 7.72
N ALA A 155 -7.26 6.65 6.46
CA ALA A 155 -6.44 7.36 5.47
C ALA A 155 -7.25 8.30 4.56
N TYR A 156 -8.56 8.18 4.54
CA TYR A 156 -9.44 8.91 3.63
C TYR A 156 -10.65 9.49 4.38
N GLU A 157 -11.17 10.59 3.86
CA GLU A 157 -12.43 11.20 4.30
C GLU A 157 -13.66 10.33 3.95
N GLY A 158 -14.81 10.56 4.57
CA GLY A 158 -16.07 9.87 4.26
C GLY A 158 -16.15 8.47 4.84
N MET A 159 -15.37 8.16 5.90
CA MET A 159 -15.34 6.85 6.54
C MET A 159 -16.41 6.66 7.61
N GLU A 160 -17.14 7.72 7.97
CA GLU A 160 -18.31 7.71 8.88
C GLU A 160 -19.46 6.83 8.38
N LYS A 161 -19.53 6.57 7.09
CA LYS A 161 -20.48 5.60 6.50
C LYS A 161 -20.16 4.13 6.86
N PHE A 162 -18.96 3.85 7.37
CA PHE A 162 -18.51 2.51 7.74
C PHE A 162 -18.24 2.34 9.21
N PHE A 163 -17.92 3.45 9.92
CA PHE A 163 -17.45 3.42 11.30
C PHE A 163 -18.18 4.45 12.16
N PRO A 164 -18.28 4.23 13.49
CA PRO A 164 -18.79 5.22 14.42
C PRO A 164 -17.95 6.51 14.37
N GLU A 165 -18.57 7.64 14.05
CA GLU A 165 -17.92 8.93 13.83
C GLU A 165 -17.00 9.36 14.98
N GLY A 166 -17.45 9.23 16.23
CA GLY A 166 -16.67 9.59 17.41
C GLY A 166 -15.41 8.77 17.68
N LYS A 167 -15.13 7.75 16.86
CA LYS A 167 -13.91 6.93 16.96
C LYS A 167 -12.95 7.12 15.78
N ILE A 168 -13.34 7.88 14.78
CA ILE A 168 -12.57 8.11 13.56
C ILE A 168 -11.50 9.15 13.81
N VAL A 169 -10.26 8.83 13.44
CA VAL A 169 -9.12 9.74 13.45
C VAL A 169 -8.48 9.74 12.07
N MET A 170 -8.41 10.90 11.44
CA MET A 170 -7.71 11.07 10.17
C MET A 170 -6.20 11.02 10.42
N SER A 171 -5.59 9.87 10.17
CA SER A 171 -4.16 9.63 10.37
C SER A 171 -3.36 9.63 9.08
N GLY A 172 -3.97 9.19 7.99
CA GLY A 172 -3.24 8.78 6.78
C GLY A 172 -2.72 7.36 6.86
N ASN A 173 -1.99 6.96 5.83
CA ASN A 173 -1.30 5.68 5.79
C ASN A 173 0.17 5.86 6.20
N PRO A 174 0.70 5.01 7.08
CA PRO A 174 2.13 4.93 7.31
C PRO A 174 2.86 4.55 6.01
N ILE A 175 3.81 5.37 5.62
CA ILE A 175 4.63 5.19 4.43
C ILE A 175 6.11 5.10 4.83
N ARG A 176 6.93 4.58 3.92
CA ARG A 176 8.38 4.44 4.14
C ARG A 176 9.05 5.81 4.24
N LYS A 177 10.07 5.90 5.09
CA LYS A 177 10.80 7.17 5.34
C LYS A 177 11.47 7.74 4.08
N ASP A 178 11.98 6.86 3.21
CA ASP A 178 12.69 7.21 1.97
C ASP A 178 11.80 7.85 0.90
N VAL A 179 10.48 7.70 0.99
CA VAL A 179 9.48 8.28 0.06
C VAL A 179 8.45 9.17 0.75
N SER A 180 8.82 9.75 1.90
CA SER A 180 7.92 10.56 2.72
C SER A 180 7.93 12.06 2.42
N LYS A 181 8.79 12.52 1.53
CA LYS A 181 8.97 13.93 1.16
C LYS A 181 9.27 14.07 -0.33
N PRO A 182 8.95 15.21 -0.96
CA PRO A 182 9.40 15.52 -2.30
C PRO A 182 10.91 15.37 -2.45
N SER A 183 11.34 14.90 -3.61
CA SER A 183 12.76 14.69 -3.89
C SER A 183 13.52 16.01 -4.00
N THR A 184 14.74 16.04 -3.46
CA THR A 184 15.64 17.16 -3.64
C THR A 184 16.29 17.14 -5.04
N PRO A 185 16.86 18.27 -5.54
CA PRO A 185 17.62 18.29 -6.78
C PRO A 185 18.77 17.27 -6.80
N GLU A 186 19.45 17.08 -5.67
CA GLU A 186 20.54 16.12 -5.52
C GLU A 186 20.04 14.68 -5.67
N GLN A 187 18.89 14.35 -5.08
CA GLN A 187 18.24 13.05 -5.26
C GLN A 187 17.80 12.82 -6.70
N LYS A 188 17.31 13.87 -7.39
CA LYS A 188 17.00 13.78 -8.83
C LYS A 188 18.26 13.52 -9.66
N ALA A 189 19.36 14.20 -9.39
CA ALA A 189 20.63 13.97 -10.07
C ALA A 189 21.17 12.56 -9.83
N GLN A 190 21.12 12.08 -8.58
CA GLN A 190 21.48 10.71 -8.24
C GLN A 190 20.60 9.67 -8.96
N ALA A 191 19.32 9.94 -9.11
CA ALA A 191 18.39 9.06 -9.82
C ALA A 191 18.71 8.99 -11.31
N MET A 192 19.06 10.13 -11.95
CA MET A 192 19.50 10.16 -13.34
C MET A 192 20.74 9.30 -13.57
N GLU A 193 21.73 9.43 -12.69
CA GLU A 193 22.94 8.61 -12.74
C GLU A 193 22.64 7.13 -12.52
N PHE A 194 21.88 6.82 -11.47
CA PHE A 194 21.55 5.43 -11.08
C PHE A 194 20.83 4.66 -12.19
N TYR A 195 19.87 5.30 -12.86
CA TYR A 195 19.12 4.69 -13.96
C TYR A 195 19.74 4.97 -15.34
N GLY A 196 20.84 5.71 -15.43
CA GLY A 196 21.48 6.09 -16.69
C GLY A 196 20.56 6.92 -17.58
N LEU A 197 19.81 7.88 -17.02
CA LEU A 197 18.84 8.71 -17.72
C LEU A 197 19.48 10.02 -18.20
N ASN A 198 18.99 10.54 -19.32
CA ASN A 198 19.41 11.86 -19.82
C ASN A 198 18.61 12.97 -19.13
N PRO A 199 19.24 13.88 -18.34
CA PRO A 199 18.54 14.95 -17.63
C PRO A 199 17.78 15.96 -18.52
N GLN A 200 18.07 15.98 -19.84
CA GLN A 200 17.39 16.85 -20.80
C GLN A 200 16.09 16.28 -21.34
N LYS A 201 15.83 15.00 -21.09
CA LYS A 201 14.61 14.32 -21.51
C LYS A 201 13.52 14.34 -20.43
N LYS A 202 12.31 13.98 -20.83
CA LYS A 202 11.19 13.72 -19.91
C LYS A 202 11.25 12.27 -19.41
N HIS A 203 10.75 12.04 -18.20
CA HIS A 203 10.88 10.73 -17.56
C HIS A 203 9.53 10.22 -17.10
N LEU A 204 9.19 9.03 -17.56
CA LEU A 204 7.99 8.29 -17.17
C LEU A 204 8.38 7.08 -16.31
N PHE A 205 7.71 6.90 -15.18
CA PHE A 205 7.86 5.70 -14.38
C PHE A 205 6.57 4.88 -14.42
N VAL A 206 6.66 3.63 -14.89
CA VAL A 206 5.52 2.69 -14.96
C VAL A 206 5.70 1.58 -13.93
N VAL A 207 4.76 1.46 -12.99
CA VAL A 207 4.85 0.51 -11.87
C VAL A 207 3.54 -0.21 -11.59
N GLY A 208 3.55 -1.53 -11.72
CA GLY A 208 2.39 -2.40 -11.52
C GLY A 208 2.20 -2.94 -10.08
N GLY A 209 3.08 -2.52 -9.14
CA GLY A 209 3.19 -3.13 -7.80
C GLY A 209 4.15 -4.33 -7.78
N SER A 210 4.36 -4.95 -6.62
CA SER A 210 5.40 -5.98 -6.40
C SER A 210 5.33 -7.20 -7.34
N LEU A 211 4.14 -7.57 -7.80
CA LEU A 211 3.92 -8.69 -8.72
C LEU A 211 3.87 -8.26 -10.19
N GLY A 212 3.83 -6.95 -10.46
CA GLY A 212 3.58 -6.39 -11.78
C GLY A 212 2.09 -6.33 -12.12
N SER A 213 1.78 -5.80 -13.30
CA SER A 213 0.42 -5.67 -13.82
C SER A 213 0.38 -6.05 -15.30
N GLY A 214 -0.35 -7.12 -15.63
CA GLY A 214 -0.49 -7.55 -17.02
C GLY A 214 -1.08 -6.47 -17.93
N THR A 215 -2.02 -5.67 -17.43
CA THR A 215 -2.62 -4.58 -18.22
C THR A 215 -1.62 -3.48 -18.53
N LEU A 216 -0.85 -3.02 -17.51
CA LEU A 216 0.18 -2.00 -17.73
C LEU A 216 1.27 -2.51 -18.67
N ASN A 217 1.67 -3.78 -18.53
CA ASN A 217 2.66 -4.39 -19.42
C ASN A 217 2.16 -4.47 -20.86
N ARG A 218 0.89 -4.88 -21.07
CA ARG A 218 0.31 -4.89 -22.43
C ARG A 218 0.22 -3.48 -23.03
N ALA A 219 -0.16 -2.48 -22.24
CA ALA A 219 -0.21 -1.10 -22.71
C ALA A 219 1.19 -0.59 -23.12
N MET A 220 2.22 -0.90 -22.36
CA MET A 220 3.61 -0.60 -22.71
C MET A 220 4.04 -1.32 -24.00
N MET A 221 3.76 -2.62 -24.10
CA MET A 221 4.13 -3.41 -25.27
C MET A 221 3.40 -2.93 -26.54
N HIS A 222 2.13 -2.57 -26.43
CA HIS A 222 1.35 -2.01 -27.54
C HIS A 222 1.94 -0.69 -28.04
N TRP A 223 2.21 0.23 -27.13
CA TRP A 223 2.85 1.53 -27.45
C TRP A 223 4.22 1.36 -28.13
N ILE A 224 5.01 0.38 -27.70
CA ILE A 224 6.32 0.06 -28.31
C ILE A 224 6.12 -0.51 -29.72
N GLN A 225 5.16 -1.41 -29.93
CA GLN A 225 4.84 -1.98 -31.25
C GLN A 225 4.36 -0.93 -32.24
N ASP A 226 3.69 0.12 -31.76
CA ASP A 226 3.25 1.25 -32.60
C ASP A 226 4.37 2.27 -32.87
N GLY A 227 5.61 1.98 -32.48
CA GLY A 227 6.77 2.84 -32.74
C GLY A 227 6.92 3.97 -31.72
N CYS A 228 6.39 3.84 -30.52
CA CYS A 228 6.50 4.80 -29.42
C CYS A 228 5.98 6.20 -29.77
N PRO A 229 4.75 6.37 -30.27
CA PRO A 229 4.27 7.67 -30.73
C PRO A 229 4.31 8.73 -29.62
N GLY A 230 4.92 9.90 -29.92
CA GLY A 230 5.12 11.00 -28.97
C GLY A 230 6.20 10.75 -27.91
N GLY A 231 6.99 9.69 -28.09
CA GLY A 231 8.05 9.29 -27.14
C GLY A 231 9.47 9.70 -27.54
N GLU A 232 9.66 10.58 -28.51
CA GLU A 232 10.99 10.96 -29.05
C GLU A 232 11.92 11.55 -27.98
N ASP A 233 11.36 12.36 -27.05
CA ASP A 233 12.06 12.97 -25.93
C ASP A 233 11.75 12.31 -24.59
N LEU A 234 11.29 11.05 -24.61
CA LEU A 234 10.87 10.32 -23.41
C LEU A 234 11.88 9.22 -23.06
N GLU A 235 12.19 9.11 -21.78
CA GLU A 235 12.82 7.91 -21.22
C GLU A 235 11.90 7.27 -20.17
N VAL A 236 11.87 5.94 -20.13
CA VAL A 236 10.94 5.18 -19.31
C VAL A 236 11.68 4.25 -18.35
N ILE A 237 11.32 4.31 -17.07
CA ILE A 237 11.60 3.27 -16.09
C ILE A 237 10.34 2.40 -16.03
N TRP A 238 10.46 1.12 -16.38
CA TRP A 238 9.33 0.21 -16.43
C TRP A 238 9.52 -0.99 -15.49
N GLN A 239 8.73 -1.05 -14.42
CA GLN A 239 8.66 -2.22 -13.56
C GLN A 239 7.61 -3.19 -14.08
N CYS A 240 8.04 -4.20 -14.81
CA CYS A 240 7.14 -5.22 -15.39
C CYS A 240 6.63 -6.23 -14.35
N GLY A 241 7.39 -6.46 -13.28
CA GLY A 241 7.07 -7.44 -12.25
C GLY A 241 7.72 -8.81 -12.48
N LYS A 242 8.05 -9.48 -11.39
CA LYS A 242 8.73 -10.78 -11.41
C LYS A 242 8.05 -11.82 -12.31
N TYR A 243 6.72 -11.84 -12.25
CA TYR A 243 5.91 -12.80 -13.02
C TYR A 243 6.01 -12.59 -14.53
N TYR A 244 6.22 -11.36 -14.97
CA TYR A 244 6.23 -11.00 -16.40
C TYR A 244 7.65 -10.78 -16.95
N LYS A 245 8.70 -10.89 -16.12
CA LYS A 245 10.07 -10.53 -16.50
C LYS A 245 10.55 -11.28 -17.75
N ALA A 246 10.38 -12.59 -17.80
CA ALA A 246 10.83 -13.42 -18.93
C ALA A 246 10.14 -13.02 -20.25
N SER A 247 8.82 -12.84 -20.24
CA SER A 247 8.08 -12.42 -21.44
C SER A 247 8.38 -10.99 -21.86
N THR A 248 8.70 -10.11 -20.89
CA THR A 248 9.13 -8.73 -21.18
C THR A 248 10.53 -8.71 -21.79
N ASP A 249 11.46 -9.54 -21.30
CA ASP A 249 12.81 -9.66 -21.86
C ASP A 249 12.77 -10.16 -23.31
N GLU A 250 11.98 -11.19 -23.59
CA GLU A 250 11.80 -11.72 -24.94
C GLU A 250 11.20 -10.65 -25.88
N PHE A 251 10.18 -9.94 -25.40
CA PHE A 251 9.57 -8.84 -26.14
C PHE A 251 10.56 -7.73 -26.47
N MET A 252 11.33 -7.26 -25.49
CA MET A 252 12.32 -6.19 -25.68
C MET A 252 13.49 -6.64 -26.59
N ALA A 253 13.90 -7.89 -26.51
CA ALA A 253 14.91 -8.47 -27.42
C ALA A 253 14.44 -8.51 -28.89
N ALA A 254 13.14 -8.64 -29.12
CA ALA A 254 12.54 -8.56 -30.47
C ALA A 254 12.39 -7.10 -31.00
N HIS A 255 12.61 -6.09 -30.14
CA HIS A 255 12.51 -4.67 -30.49
C HIS A 255 13.83 -3.91 -30.19
N PRO A 256 14.98 -4.30 -30.79
CA PRO A 256 16.31 -3.77 -30.43
C PRO A 256 16.52 -2.30 -30.80
N ASP A 257 15.70 -1.77 -31.70
CA ASP A 257 15.75 -0.38 -32.15
C ASP A 257 15.11 0.59 -31.15
N VAL A 258 14.27 0.09 -30.23
CA VAL A 258 13.63 0.90 -29.20
C VAL A 258 14.66 1.32 -28.15
N LYS A 259 14.85 2.61 -27.99
CA LYS A 259 15.82 3.20 -27.03
C LYS A 259 15.08 3.95 -25.91
N GLY A 260 15.78 4.21 -24.82
CA GLY A 260 15.25 5.02 -23.71
C GLY A 260 14.32 4.25 -22.75
N ILE A 261 14.08 2.96 -22.96
CA ILE A 261 13.26 2.13 -22.06
C ILE A 261 14.17 1.22 -21.21
N ARG A 262 14.01 1.32 -19.88
CA ARG A 262 14.73 0.47 -18.92
C ARG A 262 13.69 -0.33 -18.14
N HIS A 263 13.70 -1.65 -18.32
CA HIS A 263 12.71 -2.53 -17.70
C HIS A 263 13.34 -3.41 -16.60
N PHE A 264 12.60 -3.54 -15.51
CA PHE A 264 13.01 -4.23 -14.28
C PHE A 264 11.91 -5.19 -13.81
N ASP A 265 12.29 -6.30 -13.22
CA ASP A 265 11.35 -7.17 -12.51
C ASP A 265 10.86 -6.54 -11.22
N PHE A 266 11.75 -5.83 -10.51
CA PHE A 266 11.47 -5.18 -9.24
C PHE A 266 12.32 -3.91 -9.06
N ILE A 267 11.73 -2.87 -8.51
CA ILE A 267 12.43 -1.61 -8.18
C ILE A 267 12.82 -1.64 -6.70
N GLN A 268 14.10 -1.76 -6.42
CA GLN A 268 14.63 -1.72 -5.05
C GLN A 268 14.70 -0.29 -4.49
N ARG A 269 15.08 0.67 -5.34
CA ARG A 269 15.25 2.09 -5.01
C ARG A 269 14.05 2.88 -5.53
N MET A 270 12.88 2.67 -4.89
CA MET A 270 11.64 3.40 -5.23
C MET A 270 11.80 4.92 -5.04
N ASP A 271 12.59 5.33 -4.05
CA ASP A 271 12.96 6.72 -3.80
C ASP A 271 13.60 7.36 -5.04
N LEU A 272 14.54 6.67 -5.67
CA LEU A 272 15.19 7.16 -6.89
C LEU A 272 14.28 7.04 -8.13
N ALA A 273 13.47 6.01 -8.24
CA ALA A 273 12.51 5.90 -9.33
C ALA A 273 11.48 7.04 -9.30
N TYR A 274 10.93 7.33 -8.11
CA TYR A 274 10.06 8.50 -7.93
C TYR A 274 10.84 9.82 -8.16
N ALA A 275 12.09 9.94 -7.69
CA ALA A 275 12.89 11.15 -7.90
C ALA A 275 13.12 11.44 -9.40
N ALA A 276 13.40 10.41 -10.19
CA ALA A 276 13.59 10.54 -11.64
C ALA A 276 12.32 10.95 -12.38
N ALA A 277 11.17 10.42 -11.99
CA ALA A 277 9.93 10.53 -12.74
C ALA A 277 9.34 11.95 -12.74
N ASP A 278 8.95 12.44 -13.92
CA ASP A 278 8.10 13.61 -14.08
C ASP A 278 6.62 13.24 -14.04
N VAL A 279 6.26 12.03 -14.54
CA VAL A 279 4.93 11.42 -14.42
C VAL A 279 5.08 9.97 -13.98
N VAL A 280 4.16 9.50 -13.15
CA VAL A 280 4.08 8.11 -12.74
C VAL A 280 2.80 7.48 -13.27
N ILE A 281 2.89 6.30 -13.87
CA ILE A 281 1.76 5.41 -14.16
C ILE A 281 1.77 4.31 -13.11
N SER A 282 0.65 4.12 -12.40
CA SER A 282 0.60 3.12 -11.32
C SER A 282 -0.79 2.55 -11.09
N ARG A 283 -0.82 1.37 -10.45
CA ARG A 283 -1.99 0.90 -9.74
C ARG A 283 -2.25 1.78 -8.50
N SER A 284 -3.49 1.89 -8.07
CA SER A 284 -3.91 2.74 -6.96
C SER A 284 -4.06 1.99 -5.62
N GLY A 285 -3.05 1.18 -5.29
CA GLY A 285 -2.94 0.59 -3.95
C GLY A 285 -2.74 1.66 -2.88
N ALA A 286 -3.29 1.46 -1.69
CA ALA A 286 -3.34 2.47 -0.64
C ALA A 286 -1.97 3.07 -0.27
N SER A 287 -0.94 2.23 -0.09
CA SER A 287 0.42 2.71 0.22
C SER A 287 1.00 3.52 -0.93
N THR A 288 0.84 3.05 -2.17
CA THR A 288 1.33 3.72 -3.37
C THR A 288 0.70 5.11 -3.54
N VAL A 289 -0.63 5.21 -3.36
CA VAL A 289 -1.33 6.51 -3.41
C VAL A 289 -0.77 7.47 -2.37
N SER A 290 -0.56 7.01 -1.15
CA SER A 290 -0.02 7.83 -0.06
C SER A 290 1.44 8.24 -0.30
N GLU A 291 2.28 7.34 -0.84
CA GLU A 291 3.65 7.64 -1.25
C GLU A 291 3.69 8.72 -2.35
N LEU A 292 2.85 8.58 -3.38
CA LEU A 292 2.77 9.51 -4.49
C LEU A 292 2.29 10.91 -4.06
N CYS A 293 1.34 10.98 -3.12
CA CYS A 293 0.96 12.24 -2.47
C CYS A 293 2.14 12.85 -1.72
N ALA A 294 2.84 12.06 -0.89
CA ALA A 294 3.95 12.55 -0.09
C ALA A 294 5.12 13.06 -0.94
N MET A 295 5.36 12.41 -2.09
CA MET A 295 6.37 12.80 -3.08
C MET A 295 5.91 13.93 -4.02
N GLY A 296 4.63 14.33 -3.98
CA GLY A 296 4.06 15.33 -4.90
C GLY A 296 4.12 14.90 -6.36
N LYS A 297 3.92 13.62 -6.68
CA LYS A 297 4.12 13.10 -8.05
C LYS A 297 2.86 13.17 -8.90
N PRO A 298 2.91 13.87 -10.06
CA PRO A 298 1.86 13.78 -11.05
C PRO A 298 1.67 12.33 -11.48
N THR A 299 0.43 11.83 -11.38
CA THR A 299 0.17 10.40 -11.54
C THR A 299 -1.03 10.14 -12.44
N VAL A 300 -0.92 9.12 -13.30
CA VAL A 300 -2.03 8.48 -14.02
C VAL A 300 -2.29 7.13 -13.36
N PHE A 301 -3.39 7.01 -12.65
CA PHE A 301 -3.80 5.76 -12.02
C PHE A 301 -4.55 4.86 -12.99
N VAL A 302 -4.27 3.56 -12.89
CA VAL A 302 -5.05 2.49 -13.52
C VAL A 302 -5.51 1.54 -12.42
N PRO A 303 -6.69 1.74 -11.82
CA PRO A 303 -7.20 0.88 -10.76
C PRO A 303 -7.32 -0.58 -11.22
N SER A 304 -6.91 -1.53 -10.38
CA SER A 304 -7.07 -2.95 -10.68
C SER A 304 -8.52 -3.38 -10.46
N PRO A 305 -9.18 -4.03 -11.45
CA PRO A 305 -10.53 -4.56 -11.27
C PRO A 305 -10.58 -5.82 -10.39
N ASN A 306 -9.43 -6.45 -10.14
CA ASN A 306 -9.32 -7.73 -9.45
C ASN A 306 -9.09 -7.59 -7.93
N VAL A 307 -9.57 -6.49 -7.34
CA VAL A 307 -9.44 -6.24 -5.90
C VAL A 307 -10.78 -6.30 -5.19
N ALA A 308 -10.73 -6.49 -3.87
CA ALA A 308 -11.94 -6.53 -3.05
C ALA A 308 -12.62 -5.15 -3.00
N GLU A 309 -13.97 -5.13 -3.10
CA GLU A 309 -14.78 -3.92 -2.87
C GLU A 309 -14.35 -2.73 -3.77
N ASP A 310 -13.73 -3.01 -4.92
CA ASP A 310 -13.22 -1.98 -5.86
C ASP A 310 -12.40 -0.86 -5.18
N HIS A 311 -11.70 -1.19 -4.09
CA HIS A 311 -11.02 -0.21 -3.26
C HIS A 311 -9.97 0.61 -4.02
N GLN A 312 -9.36 0.07 -5.09
CA GLN A 312 -8.40 0.84 -5.90
C GLN A 312 -9.06 1.98 -6.66
N THR A 313 -10.26 1.78 -7.21
CA THR A 313 -11.03 2.88 -7.83
C THR A 313 -11.38 3.94 -6.78
N HIS A 314 -11.81 3.54 -5.59
CA HIS A 314 -12.09 4.49 -4.50
C HIS A 314 -10.86 5.29 -4.10
N ASN A 315 -9.70 4.66 -3.96
CA ASN A 315 -8.43 5.33 -3.64
C ASN A 315 -8.04 6.34 -4.73
N ALA A 316 -8.07 5.96 -6.00
CA ALA A 316 -7.74 6.84 -7.12
C ALA A 316 -8.71 8.02 -7.21
N MET A 317 -10.02 7.77 -7.11
CA MET A 317 -11.05 8.80 -7.20
C MET A 317 -10.97 9.83 -6.07
N ALA A 318 -10.43 9.49 -4.91
CA ALA A 318 -10.17 10.47 -3.85
C ALA A 318 -9.20 11.57 -4.31
N LEU A 319 -8.21 11.23 -5.13
CA LEU A 319 -7.26 12.19 -5.71
C LEU A 319 -7.82 12.87 -6.96
N VAL A 320 -8.46 12.12 -7.84
CA VAL A 320 -9.04 12.64 -9.10
C VAL A 320 -10.05 13.75 -8.82
N ARG A 321 -10.93 13.58 -7.84
CA ARG A 321 -11.93 14.59 -7.45
C ARG A 321 -11.32 15.87 -6.89
N LYS A 322 -10.07 15.81 -6.39
CA LYS A 322 -9.29 16.96 -5.89
C LYS A 322 -8.27 17.45 -6.93
N GLU A 323 -8.40 17.02 -8.18
CA GLU A 323 -7.48 17.37 -9.27
C GLU A 323 -6.01 17.09 -8.92
N ALA A 324 -5.75 16.01 -8.17
CA ALA A 324 -4.41 15.59 -7.71
C ALA A 324 -3.85 14.41 -8.51
N ALA A 325 -4.64 13.79 -9.39
CA ALA A 325 -4.24 12.72 -10.27
C ALA A 325 -5.18 12.59 -11.48
N LEU A 326 -4.75 11.83 -12.48
CA LEU A 326 -5.59 11.35 -13.57
C LEU A 326 -5.92 9.86 -13.37
N LEU A 327 -6.98 9.39 -14.05
CA LEU A 327 -7.38 8.00 -14.04
C LEU A 327 -7.68 7.52 -15.46
N VAL A 328 -7.17 6.35 -15.80
CA VAL A 328 -7.57 5.57 -16.98
C VAL A 328 -8.13 4.24 -16.47
N LYS A 329 -9.24 3.80 -17.01
CA LYS A 329 -9.84 2.50 -16.64
C LYS A 329 -8.97 1.35 -17.14
N ASP A 330 -8.92 0.24 -16.39
CA ASP A 330 -8.16 -0.94 -16.78
C ASP A 330 -8.52 -1.47 -18.17
N SER A 331 -9.81 -1.41 -18.55
CA SER A 331 -10.32 -1.81 -19.85
C SER A 331 -9.92 -0.91 -21.01
N GLU A 332 -9.57 0.36 -20.73
CA GLU A 332 -9.21 1.38 -21.71
C GLU A 332 -7.68 1.59 -21.77
N ALA A 333 -6.91 0.93 -20.87
CA ALA A 333 -5.51 1.23 -20.65
C ALA A 333 -4.59 0.92 -21.86
N ILE A 334 -4.94 -0.03 -22.72
CA ILE A 334 -4.12 -0.38 -23.88
C ILE A 334 -4.03 0.82 -24.84
N ASP A 335 -5.15 1.46 -25.10
CA ASP A 335 -5.25 2.55 -26.09
C ASP A 335 -5.02 3.93 -25.47
N GLU A 336 -5.47 4.16 -24.22
CA GLU A 336 -5.57 5.51 -23.64
C GLU A 336 -4.42 5.86 -22.67
N LEU A 337 -3.71 4.86 -22.11
CA LEU A 337 -2.81 5.09 -20.98
C LEU A 337 -1.58 5.92 -21.37
N LEU A 338 -0.86 5.47 -22.38
CA LEU A 338 0.36 6.15 -22.84
C LEU A 338 0.05 7.51 -23.48
N PRO A 339 -0.97 7.64 -24.36
CA PRO A 339 -1.40 8.95 -24.85
C PRO A 339 -1.74 9.94 -23.72
N THR A 340 -2.47 9.49 -22.69
CA THR A 340 -2.79 10.33 -21.51
C THR A 340 -1.55 10.78 -20.76
N ALA A 341 -0.61 9.87 -20.48
CA ALA A 341 0.62 10.18 -19.76
C ALA A 341 1.55 11.09 -20.55
N ILE A 342 1.71 10.85 -21.85
CA ILE A 342 2.52 11.67 -22.77
C ILE A 342 1.90 13.06 -22.93
N GLY A 343 0.58 13.14 -23.11
CA GLY A 343 -0.14 14.41 -23.14
C GLY A 343 0.03 15.22 -21.85
N LEU A 344 0.05 14.54 -20.70
CA LEU A 344 0.34 15.17 -19.40
C LEU A 344 1.78 15.71 -19.35
N LEU A 345 2.77 14.94 -19.79
CA LEU A 345 4.18 15.38 -19.89
C LEU A 345 4.35 16.61 -20.80
N GLY A 346 3.48 16.77 -21.78
CA GLY A 346 3.42 17.95 -22.64
C GLY A 346 2.79 19.20 -22.02
N SER A 347 2.25 19.12 -20.80
CA SER A 347 1.51 20.22 -20.14
C SER A 347 2.14 20.62 -18.79
N PRO A 348 3.16 21.51 -18.78
CA PRO A 348 3.84 21.92 -17.54
C PRO A 348 2.91 22.50 -16.47
N LEU A 349 1.89 23.27 -16.88
CA LEU A 349 0.91 23.86 -15.97
C LEU A 349 0.07 22.76 -15.28
N LYS A 350 -0.35 21.74 -16.02
CA LYS A 350 -1.13 20.63 -15.46
C LYS A 350 -0.27 19.75 -14.55
N LEU A 351 0.99 19.50 -14.93
CA LEU A 351 1.97 18.82 -14.07
C LEU A 351 2.13 19.53 -12.72
N ALA A 352 2.37 20.85 -12.76
CA ALA A 352 2.54 21.65 -11.54
C ALA A 352 1.27 21.65 -10.67
N SER A 353 0.09 21.75 -11.28
CA SER A 353 -1.19 21.71 -10.57
C SER A 353 -1.42 20.35 -9.90
N LEU A 354 -1.26 19.24 -10.63
CA LEU A 354 -1.43 17.89 -10.07
C LEU A 354 -0.43 17.63 -8.94
N SER A 355 0.84 18.01 -9.11
CA SER A 355 1.89 17.88 -8.09
C SER A 355 1.52 18.64 -6.81
N LYS A 356 1.15 19.92 -6.92
CA LYS A 356 0.75 20.76 -5.79
C LYS A 356 -0.46 20.16 -5.05
N ASN A 357 -1.48 19.75 -5.79
CA ASN A 357 -2.70 19.18 -5.21
C ASN A 357 -2.43 17.83 -4.54
N ALA A 358 -1.62 16.96 -5.15
CA ALA A 358 -1.21 15.69 -4.56
C ALA A 358 -0.44 15.93 -3.25
N GLU A 359 0.51 16.86 -3.24
CA GLU A 359 1.29 17.20 -2.06
C GLU A 359 0.43 17.77 -0.92
N ALA A 360 -0.58 18.57 -1.23
CA ALA A 360 -1.53 19.11 -0.26
C ALA A 360 -2.38 18.02 0.43
N MET A 361 -2.53 16.86 -0.20
CA MET A 361 -3.22 15.70 0.37
C MET A 361 -2.31 14.79 1.21
N ALA A 362 -1.02 15.06 1.28
CA ALA A 362 -0.06 14.20 1.96
C ALA A 362 -0.19 14.24 3.49
N LEU A 363 -0.44 13.10 4.09
CA LEU A 363 -0.49 12.91 5.55
C LEU A 363 0.82 12.24 6.01
N ARG A 364 1.90 13.03 6.09
CA ARG A 364 3.28 12.54 6.29
C ARG A 364 3.55 11.97 7.68
N ASN A 365 2.76 12.36 8.68
CA ASN A 365 2.95 11.98 10.07
C ASN A 365 2.06 10.82 10.52
N ALA A 366 1.55 10.01 9.57
CA ALA A 366 0.57 8.97 9.83
C ALA A 366 0.98 8.01 10.96
N ALA A 367 2.21 7.48 10.93
CA ALA A 367 2.70 6.58 11.98
C ALA A 367 2.72 7.26 13.37
N GLN A 368 3.11 8.54 13.44
CA GLN A 368 3.10 9.31 14.69
C GLN A 368 1.67 9.49 15.22
N VAL A 369 0.73 9.89 14.35
CA VAL A 369 -0.68 10.09 14.74
C VAL A 369 -1.28 8.79 15.26
N ILE A 370 -1.02 7.66 14.59
CA ILE A 370 -1.50 6.34 15.03
C ILE A 370 -0.89 5.95 16.38
N CYS A 371 0.41 6.18 16.58
CA CYS A 371 1.06 5.92 17.87
C CYS A 371 0.51 6.83 18.98
N ASP A 372 0.23 8.10 18.68
CA ASP A 372 -0.41 8.99 19.64
C ASP A 372 -1.79 8.51 20.07
N GLU A 373 -2.58 7.94 19.15
CA GLU A 373 -3.86 7.30 19.49
C GLU A 373 -3.67 6.04 20.35
N ILE A 374 -2.66 5.23 20.07
CA ILE A 374 -2.29 4.07 20.89
C ILE A 374 -1.97 4.53 22.32
N TYR A 375 -1.11 5.54 22.47
CA TYR A 375 -0.67 6.04 23.77
C TYR A 375 -1.76 6.78 24.58
N LYS A 376 -2.87 7.18 23.97
CA LYS A 376 -4.05 7.67 24.71
C LYS A 376 -4.80 6.57 25.47
N LEU A 377 -4.56 5.32 25.11
CA LEU A 377 -5.31 4.16 25.62
C LEU A 377 -4.56 3.37 26.69
N VAL A 378 -3.27 3.67 26.90
CA VAL A 378 -2.35 2.91 27.79
C VAL A 378 -1.72 3.76 28.88
#